data_f73dfcbf230d869d06aeaad971d67855
#
_entry.id   f73dfcbf230d869d06aeaad971d67855
#
_cell.length_a   1.000
_cell.length_b   1.000
_cell.length_c   1.000
_cell.angle_alpha   90.00
_cell.angle_beta   90.00
_cell.angle_gamma   90.00
#
_symmetry.space_group_name_H-M   'P 1'
#
loop_
_entity.id
_entity.type
_entity.pdbx_description
1 polymer ?
#
loop_
_entity_poly.entity_id
_entity_poly.type
_entity_poly.pdbx_seq_one_letter_code
_entity_poly.pdbx_strand_id
1 'polypeptide(L)'
;QFQLTVNTDDNGSVSPSGGTYNDGESVSITASPDTGYEFVNWTDSSGNELSTNPTYTFNITSDTTITANYEELLFYLHPNGVTILCPNASVGAIGTVDGKQYTKVDRDALFAKRNLGEDLSFVCTSGITDLSSLFRKKNTSNNASVSSDISSWDTSDVESFSRIFANTDFNQDISNWDTGKVKNMYNAFQNAWEFNQDISGWNTENVENMRQTFRLAKKFNQDISGWNTSSVNDMRAFLKQTEVFDQDLSGWNVTGVTQCAQFILNALSMSEDKIPNFENCSHNLENSSSN
;
A
#
# COMPACT_ATOMS: atom_id res chain seq x y z
N GLN A 1 39.48 -23.23 26.09
CA GLN A 1 38.54 -22.49 25.26
C GLN A 1 37.46 -23.44 24.75
N PHE A 2 36.25 -22.94 24.61
CA PHE A 2 35.08 -23.68 24.12
C PHE A 2 34.49 -23.01 22.89
N GLN A 3 33.91 -23.82 22.01
CA GLN A 3 33.25 -23.37 20.80
C GLN A 3 31.77 -23.14 21.07
N LEU A 4 31.27 -21.93 20.75
CA LEU A 4 29.85 -21.64 20.65
C LEU A 4 29.43 -21.72 19.18
N THR A 5 28.35 -22.45 18.92
CA THR A 5 27.64 -22.46 17.66
C THR A 5 26.23 -21.93 17.90
N VAL A 6 25.79 -20.88 17.19
CA VAL A 6 24.44 -20.35 17.28
C VAL A 6 23.74 -20.57 15.94
N ASN A 7 22.70 -21.39 15.96
CA ASN A 7 21.90 -21.70 14.79
C ASN A 7 20.65 -20.77 14.74
N THR A 8 20.15 -20.57 13.56
CA THR A 8 18.87 -19.90 13.29
C THR A 8 18.22 -20.58 12.08
N ASP A 9 16.92 -20.53 11.99
CA ASP A 9 16.21 -20.78 10.73
C ASP A 9 16.28 -19.52 9.83
N ASP A 10 15.67 -19.59 8.64
CA ASP A 10 15.69 -18.47 7.68
C ASP A 10 14.70 -17.34 8.03
N ASN A 11 14.11 -17.36 9.25
CA ASN A 11 13.05 -16.45 9.69
C ASN A 11 13.55 -15.34 10.62
N GLY A 12 14.86 -15.20 10.75
CA GLY A 12 15.49 -14.18 11.57
C GLY A 12 17.00 -14.32 11.59
N SER A 13 17.66 -13.44 12.32
CA SER A 13 19.10 -13.41 12.47
C SER A 13 19.53 -13.47 13.94
N VAL A 14 20.78 -13.85 14.17
CA VAL A 14 21.38 -13.94 15.51
C VAL A 14 22.72 -13.23 15.56
N SER A 15 23.06 -12.62 16.70
CA SER A 15 24.33 -11.95 16.90
C SER A 15 24.85 -12.16 18.32
N PRO A 16 26.11 -12.61 18.49
CA PRO A 16 27.01 -13.22 17.51
C PRO A 16 26.49 -14.57 17.01
N SER A 17 26.88 -14.97 15.79
CA SER A 17 26.54 -16.28 15.21
C SER A 17 27.37 -17.44 15.70
N GLY A 18 28.21 -17.20 16.72
CA GLY A 18 29.14 -18.16 17.35
C GLY A 18 30.53 -17.59 17.60
N GLY A 19 31.45 -18.41 18.05
CA GLY A 19 32.84 -18.01 18.33
C GLY A 19 33.51 -18.92 19.32
N THR A 20 34.80 -18.64 19.62
CA THR A 20 35.61 -19.34 20.62
C THR A 20 35.79 -18.46 21.84
N TYR A 21 35.48 -18.98 23.02
CA TYR A 21 35.47 -18.24 24.28
C TYR A 21 36.30 -18.97 25.35
N ASN A 22 36.74 -18.27 26.40
CA ASN A 22 37.41 -18.90 27.51
C ASN A 22 36.42 -19.60 28.44
N ASP A 23 36.93 -20.60 29.22
CA ASP A 23 36.13 -21.28 30.23
C ASP A 23 35.57 -20.27 31.26
N GLY A 24 34.26 -20.33 31.48
CA GLY A 24 33.53 -19.43 32.37
C GLY A 24 33.29 -18.03 31.83
N GLU A 25 33.66 -17.73 30.58
CA GLU A 25 33.41 -16.43 29.97
C GLU A 25 31.90 -16.20 29.79
N SER A 26 31.44 -14.97 30.09
CA SER A 26 30.05 -14.57 29.91
C SER A 26 29.80 -14.17 28.47
N VAL A 27 28.87 -14.87 27.84
CA VAL A 27 28.47 -14.64 26.44
C VAL A 27 27.01 -14.19 26.38
N SER A 28 26.74 -13.15 25.59
CA SER A 28 25.38 -12.66 25.31
C SER A 28 25.07 -12.83 23.83
N ILE A 29 23.97 -13.48 23.51
CA ILE A 29 23.48 -13.68 22.15
C ILE A 29 22.12 -12.98 22.03
N THR A 30 21.84 -12.41 20.84
CA THR A 30 20.58 -11.70 20.56
C THR A 30 19.95 -12.25 19.29
N ALA A 31 18.66 -12.56 19.36
CA ALA A 31 17.82 -12.93 18.24
C ALA A 31 17.09 -11.69 17.71
N SER A 32 17.00 -11.58 16.38
CA SER A 32 16.28 -10.52 15.67
C SER A 32 15.38 -11.18 14.63
N PRO A 33 14.04 -11.25 14.89
CA PRO A 33 13.10 -11.84 13.94
C PRO A 33 13.02 -10.98 12.66
N ASP A 34 12.76 -11.63 11.54
CA ASP A 34 12.41 -10.96 10.29
C ASP A 34 10.97 -10.44 10.32
N THR A 35 10.64 -9.54 9.40
CA THR A 35 9.27 -8.99 9.29
C THR A 35 8.26 -10.12 9.07
N GLY A 36 7.23 -10.16 9.91
CA GLY A 36 6.20 -11.21 9.87
C GLY A 36 6.50 -12.40 10.76
N TYR A 37 7.58 -12.34 11.53
CA TYR A 37 7.93 -13.38 12.48
C TYR A 37 8.12 -12.82 13.89
N GLU A 38 7.97 -13.67 14.91
CA GLU A 38 8.36 -13.36 16.28
C GLU A 38 9.32 -14.40 16.83
N PHE A 39 10.18 -13.95 17.75
CA PHE A 39 11.09 -14.86 18.44
C PHE A 39 10.32 -15.65 19.50
N VAL A 40 10.48 -16.97 19.47
CA VAL A 40 9.82 -17.88 20.43
C VAL A 40 10.75 -18.14 21.61
N ASN A 41 11.87 -18.77 21.37
CA ASN A 41 12.83 -19.13 22.41
C ASN A 41 14.20 -19.54 21.87
N TRP A 42 15.16 -19.63 22.79
CA TRP A 42 16.42 -20.32 22.62
C TRP A 42 16.33 -21.75 23.10
N THR A 43 16.84 -22.70 22.32
CA THR A 43 16.92 -24.12 22.72
C THR A 43 18.34 -24.63 22.65
N ASP A 44 18.66 -25.67 23.46
CA ASP A 44 19.91 -26.45 23.39
C ASP A 44 19.84 -27.44 22.22
N SER A 45 20.96 -28.18 22.02
CA SER A 45 21.09 -29.21 20.98
C SER A 45 20.10 -30.39 21.13
N SER A 46 19.47 -30.55 22.29
CA SER A 46 18.44 -31.56 22.59
C SER A 46 17.01 -31.01 22.44
N GLY A 47 16.85 -29.73 22.13
CA GLY A 47 15.56 -29.06 21.99
C GLY A 47 14.97 -28.56 23.31
N ASN A 48 15.73 -28.58 24.42
CA ASN A 48 15.23 -28.03 25.69
C ASN A 48 15.31 -26.50 25.65
N GLU A 49 14.27 -25.84 26.18
CA GLU A 49 14.22 -24.39 26.28
C GLU A 49 15.27 -23.83 27.25
N LEU A 50 16.02 -22.86 26.79
CA LEU A 50 17.04 -22.14 27.58
C LEU A 50 16.55 -20.76 28.03
N SER A 51 15.82 -20.05 27.17
CA SER A 51 15.30 -18.71 27.44
C SER A 51 14.24 -18.31 26.42
N THR A 52 13.22 -17.57 26.86
CA THR A 52 12.24 -16.85 26.01
C THR A 52 12.62 -15.38 25.81
N ASN A 53 13.73 -14.92 26.41
CA ASN A 53 14.19 -13.55 26.20
C ASN A 53 15.02 -13.52 24.89
N PRO A 54 14.72 -12.63 23.94
CA PRO A 54 15.49 -12.47 22.71
C PRO A 54 16.99 -12.22 22.94
N THR A 55 17.35 -11.59 24.07
CA THR A 55 18.75 -11.50 24.52
C THR A 55 18.99 -12.49 25.63
N TYR A 56 19.83 -13.49 25.36
CA TYR A 56 20.19 -14.54 26.33
C TYR A 56 21.67 -14.46 26.68
N THR A 57 21.95 -14.38 27.99
CA THR A 57 23.33 -14.31 28.55
C THR A 57 23.61 -15.53 29.43
N PHE A 58 24.72 -16.17 29.18
CA PHE A 58 25.15 -17.37 29.92
C PHE A 58 26.68 -17.44 30.03
N ASN A 59 27.21 -18.26 30.95
CA ASN A 59 28.65 -18.53 31.02
C ASN A 59 28.94 -19.83 30.28
N ILE A 60 29.90 -19.79 29.33
CA ILE A 60 30.28 -20.97 28.56
C ILE A 60 31.29 -21.83 29.34
N THR A 61 30.93 -23.11 29.54
CA THR A 61 31.75 -24.08 30.31
C THR A 61 32.02 -25.36 29.53
N SER A 62 31.53 -25.48 28.32
CA SER A 62 31.71 -26.58 27.36
C SER A 62 31.42 -26.10 25.96
N ASP A 63 31.77 -26.88 24.95
CA ASP A 63 31.28 -26.68 23.59
C ASP A 63 29.74 -26.66 23.58
N THR A 64 29.16 -25.61 23.02
CA THR A 64 27.74 -25.32 23.19
C THR A 64 27.11 -25.02 21.85
N THR A 65 25.98 -25.64 21.57
CA THR A 65 25.14 -25.32 20.41
C THR A 65 23.78 -24.83 20.90
N ILE A 66 23.37 -23.64 20.42
CA ILE A 66 22.11 -22.99 20.78
C ILE A 66 21.37 -22.65 19.48
N THR A 67 20.04 -22.82 19.48
CA THR A 67 19.19 -22.50 18.33
C THR A 67 18.18 -21.44 18.71
N ALA A 68 18.08 -20.41 17.89
CA ALA A 68 16.98 -19.44 17.91
C ALA A 68 15.79 -20.01 17.14
N ASN A 69 14.61 -20.02 17.75
CA ASN A 69 13.37 -20.45 17.13
C ASN A 69 12.43 -19.26 16.94
N TYR A 70 11.79 -19.20 15.76
CA TYR A 70 10.85 -18.14 15.39
C TYR A 70 9.53 -18.78 14.96
N GLU A 71 8.44 -18.02 15.07
CA GLU A 71 7.14 -18.43 14.53
C GLU A 71 6.55 -17.30 13.67
N GLU A 72 5.71 -17.68 12.70
CA GLU A 72 5.08 -16.75 11.79
C GLU A 72 3.90 -16.04 12.44
N LEU A 73 3.86 -14.72 12.29
CA LEU A 73 2.74 -13.89 12.70
C LEU A 73 1.66 -13.89 11.61
N LEU A 74 0.45 -14.31 11.96
CA LEU A 74 -0.68 -14.25 11.04
C LEU A 74 -1.14 -12.81 10.75
N PHE A 75 -0.95 -11.90 11.72
CA PHE A 75 -1.24 -10.46 11.59
C PHE A 75 -0.09 -9.67 12.17
N TYR A 76 0.42 -8.71 11.41
CA TYR A 76 1.53 -7.88 11.86
C TYR A 76 1.53 -6.51 11.20
N LEU A 77 2.27 -5.57 11.78
CA LEU A 77 2.47 -4.23 11.24
C LEU A 77 3.59 -4.26 10.20
N HIS A 78 3.32 -3.68 9.02
CA HIS A 78 4.34 -3.47 8.00
C HIS A 78 5.43 -2.49 8.51
N PRO A 79 6.70 -2.59 8.06
CA PRO A 79 7.77 -1.66 8.47
C PRO A 79 7.50 -0.17 8.19
N ASN A 80 6.53 0.17 7.34
CA ASN A 80 6.10 1.57 7.17
C ASN A 80 5.35 2.15 8.38
N GLY A 81 5.06 1.33 9.41
CA GLY A 81 4.41 1.75 10.65
C GLY A 81 2.90 2.03 10.56
N VAL A 82 2.26 1.73 9.42
CA VAL A 82 0.83 2.03 9.18
C VAL A 82 0.05 0.82 8.68
N THR A 83 0.57 0.11 7.67
CA THR A 83 -0.15 -0.96 6.98
C THR A 83 -0.23 -2.23 7.81
N ILE A 84 -1.42 -2.80 7.92
CA ILE A 84 -1.64 -4.10 8.60
C ILE A 84 -1.60 -5.21 7.57
N LEU A 85 -0.70 -6.16 7.79
CA LEU A 85 -0.49 -7.33 6.94
C LEU A 85 -1.06 -8.58 7.58
N CYS A 86 -1.70 -9.44 6.77
CA CYS A 86 -2.24 -10.74 7.18
C CYS A 86 -2.23 -11.73 5.99
N PRO A 87 -1.10 -11.90 5.29
CA PRO A 87 -1.08 -12.61 4.01
C PRO A 87 -1.55 -14.07 4.15
N ASN A 88 -1.18 -14.74 5.23
CA ASN A 88 -1.43 -16.16 5.46
C ASN A 88 -2.65 -16.45 6.36
N ALA A 89 -3.32 -15.39 6.83
CA ALA A 89 -4.55 -15.57 7.62
C ALA A 89 -5.72 -16.00 6.72
N SER A 90 -6.57 -16.88 7.23
CA SER A 90 -7.82 -17.24 6.56
C SER A 90 -8.84 -16.12 6.62
N VAL A 91 -9.70 -15.99 5.60
CA VAL A 91 -10.82 -15.02 5.61
C VAL A 91 -11.70 -15.25 6.83
N GLY A 92 -12.00 -14.17 7.56
CA GLY A 92 -12.72 -14.20 8.83
C GLY A 92 -11.85 -14.42 10.07
N ALA A 93 -10.57 -14.75 9.91
CA ALA A 93 -9.64 -14.79 11.04
C ALA A 93 -9.50 -13.41 11.69
N ILE A 94 -9.30 -13.40 13.01
CA ILE A 94 -9.09 -12.20 13.80
C ILE A 94 -7.69 -12.27 14.41
N GLY A 95 -6.92 -11.19 14.26
CA GLY A 95 -5.63 -11.03 14.90
C GLY A 95 -5.51 -9.67 15.59
N THR A 96 -4.55 -9.57 16.50
CA THR A 96 -4.31 -8.33 17.26
C THR A 96 -2.97 -7.76 16.88
N VAL A 97 -2.94 -6.48 16.47
CA VAL A 97 -1.73 -5.71 16.20
C VAL A 97 -1.82 -4.42 16.99
N ASP A 98 -0.80 -4.12 17.80
CA ASP A 98 -0.73 -2.95 18.68
C ASP A 98 -2.00 -2.77 19.55
N GLY A 99 -2.52 -3.88 20.10
CA GLY A 99 -3.69 -3.90 20.95
C GLY A 99 -5.04 -3.69 20.26
N LYS A 100 -5.07 -3.57 18.92
CA LYS A 100 -6.28 -3.46 18.11
C LYS A 100 -6.57 -4.75 17.38
N GLN A 101 -7.84 -5.16 17.34
CA GLN A 101 -8.26 -6.34 16.62
C GLN A 101 -8.58 -6.03 15.17
N TYR A 102 -8.03 -6.82 14.25
CA TYR A 102 -8.28 -6.74 12.82
C TYR A 102 -8.88 -8.05 12.31
N THR A 103 -9.83 -7.95 11.38
CA THR A 103 -10.44 -9.12 10.74
C THR A 103 -9.93 -9.24 9.31
N LYS A 104 -9.40 -10.41 8.93
CA LYS A 104 -9.06 -10.71 7.53
C LYS A 104 -10.32 -10.74 6.69
N VAL A 105 -10.31 -10.00 5.60
CA VAL A 105 -11.42 -9.97 4.63
C VAL A 105 -10.91 -10.27 3.22
N ASP A 106 -11.75 -10.91 2.43
CA ASP A 106 -11.64 -10.91 0.98
C ASP A 106 -12.50 -9.77 0.38
N ARG A 107 -12.51 -9.67 -0.94
CA ARG A 107 -13.28 -8.65 -1.65
C ARG A 107 -14.78 -8.72 -1.33
N ASP A 108 -15.37 -9.90 -1.31
CA ASP A 108 -16.82 -10.07 -1.12
C ASP A 108 -17.24 -9.70 0.32
N ALA A 109 -16.47 -10.13 1.32
CA ALA A 109 -16.67 -9.76 2.72
C ALA A 109 -16.51 -8.24 2.93
N LEU A 110 -15.50 -7.62 2.28
CA LEU A 110 -15.29 -6.18 2.33
C LEU A 110 -16.48 -5.40 1.75
N PHE A 111 -17.02 -5.84 0.61
CA PHE A 111 -18.23 -5.25 0.00
C PHE A 111 -19.47 -5.46 0.87
N ALA A 112 -19.62 -6.64 1.48
CA ALA A 112 -20.74 -6.91 2.40
C ALA A 112 -20.71 -5.96 3.60
N LYS A 113 -19.56 -5.84 4.26
CA LYS A 113 -19.37 -4.92 5.40
C LYS A 113 -19.67 -3.47 5.00
N ARG A 114 -19.13 -3.00 3.87
CA ARG A 114 -19.42 -1.66 3.35
C ARG A 114 -20.91 -1.45 3.09
N ASN A 115 -21.61 -2.43 2.51
CA ASN A 115 -23.06 -2.34 2.23
C ASN A 115 -23.91 -2.28 3.50
N LEU A 116 -23.44 -2.89 4.58
CA LEU A 116 -24.08 -2.83 5.91
C LEU A 116 -23.73 -1.54 6.66
N GLY A 117 -22.80 -0.72 6.15
CA GLY A 117 -22.35 0.50 6.83
C GLY A 117 -21.44 0.22 8.03
N GLU A 118 -20.80 -0.96 8.07
CA GLU A 118 -19.84 -1.30 9.12
C GLU A 118 -18.57 -0.45 9.01
N ASP A 119 -17.89 -0.27 10.14
CA ASP A 119 -16.57 0.37 10.17
C ASP A 119 -15.53 -0.55 9.53
N LEU A 120 -14.83 -0.02 8.54
CA LEU A 120 -13.79 -0.73 7.78
C LEU A 120 -12.37 -0.39 8.25
N SER A 121 -12.21 0.37 9.34
CA SER A 121 -10.90 0.77 9.87
C SER A 121 -10.11 -0.42 10.44
N PHE A 122 -10.82 -1.49 10.81
CA PHE A 122 -10.24 -2.66 11.47
C PHE A 122 -10.35 -3.93 10.64
N VAL A 123 -10.19 -3.79 9.33
CA VAL A 123 -10.06 -4.92 8.42
C VAL A 123 -8.64 -5.03 7.89
N CYS A 124 -8.17 -6.26 7.68
CA CYS A 124 -6.94 -6.55 6.97
C CYS A 124 -7.26 -7.02 5.56
N THR A 125 -6.69 -6.36 4.57
CA THR A 125 -7.03 -6.48 3.15
C THR A 125 -5.98 -7.21 2.31
N SER A 126 -4.93 -7.78 2.94
CA SER A 126 -3.87 -8.53 2.22
C SER A 126 -4.45 -9.58 1.26
N GLY A 127 -3.93 -9.64 0.05
CA GLY A 127 -4.38 -10.56 -0.99
C GLY A 127 -5.61 -10.11 -1.78
N ILE A 128 -6.18 -8.92 -1.50
CA ILE A 128 -7.24 -8.36 -2.35
C ILE A 128 -6.60 -7.75 -3.60
N THR A 129 -6.99 -8.24 -4.77
CA THR A 129 -6.45 -7.78 -6.06
C THR A 129 -7.34 -6.73 -6.76
N ASP A 130 -8.60 -6.59 -6.37
CA ASP A 130 -9.55 -5.68 -7.01
C ASP A 130 -10.40 -4.92 -6.00
N LEU A 131 -10.19 -3.60 -5.93
CA LEU A 131 -11.00 -2.66 -5.14
C LEU A 131 -11.97 -1.84 -6.02
N SER A 132 -12.21 -2.26 -7.24
CA SER A 132 -13.05 -1.54 -8.19
C SER A 132 -14.45 -1.27 -7.64
N SER A 133 -14.86 0.00 -7.70
CA SER A 133 -16.19 0.49 -7.29
C SER A 133 -16.52 0.29 -5.81
N LEU A 134 -15.56 0.00 -4.95
CA LEU A 134 -15.82 -0.29 -3.54
C LEU A 134 -16.63 0.83 -2.87
N PHE A 135 -16.21 2.07 -3.00
CA PHE A 135 -16.91 3.23 -2.41
C PHE A 135 -17.74 4.02 -3.42
N ARG A 136 -17.76 3.58 -4.68
CA ARG A 136 -18.50 4.30 -5.72
C ARG A 136 -19.98 4.48 -5.36
N LYS A 137 -20.50 5.71 -5.50
CA LYS A 137 -21.92 5.97 -5.49
C LYS A 137 -22.57 5.87 -6.87
N LYS A 138 -23.74 5.25 -6.90
CA LYS A 138 -24.54 5.11 -8.13
C LYS A 138 -25.37 6.37 -8.45
N ASN A 139 -25.72 7.20 -7.45
CA ASN A 139 -26.48 8.43 -7.61
C ASN A 139 -25.75 9.63 -7.03
N THR A 140 -25.67 10.72 -7.79
CA THR A 140 -24.94 11.95 -7.46
C THR A 140 -25.62 12.82 -6.37
N SER A 141 -26.85 12.50 -5.99
CA SER A 141 -27.64 13.33 -5.07
C SER A 141 -27.33 13.15 -3.57
N ASN A 142 -26.58 12.12 -3.20
CA ASN A 142 -26.10 11.88 -1.83
C ASN A 142 -24.70 11.27 -1.87
N ASN A 143 -23.63 12.04 -1.64
CA ASN A 143 -22.29 11.51 -1.53
C ASN A 143 -22.18 10.54 -0.34
N ALA A 144 -21.63 9.33 -0.54
CA ALA A 144 -21.28 8.48 0.57
C ALA A 144 -20.03 9.04 1.22
N SER A 145 -20.15 9.46 2.44
CA SER A 145 -18.94 9.68 3.25
C SER A 145 -18.25 8.34 3.44
N VAL A 146 -16.97 8.29 3.12
CA VAL A 146 -16.09 7.19 3.52
C VAL A 146 -15.54 7.59 4.88
N SER A 147 -16.23 7.16 5.96
CA SER A 147 -15.91 7.58 7.32
C SER A 147 -14.86 6.69 8.00
N SER A 148 -14.70 5.46 7.53
CA SER A 148 -13.70 4.53 8.06
C SER A 148 -12.29 4.99 7.67
N ASP A 149 -11.35 4.96 8.63
CA ASP A 149 -9.93 5.15 8.33
C ASP A 149 -9.38 3.93 7.59
N ILE A 150 -9.00 4.14 6.33
CA ILE A 150 -8.50 3.08 5.45
C ILE A 150 -6.99 3.21 5.16
N SER A 151 -6.29 4.05 5.90
CA SER A 151 -4.85 4.28 5.73
C SER A 151 -4.01 3.03 5.98
N SER A 152 -4.49 2.16 6.87
CA SER A 152 -3.81 0.92 7.26
C SER A 152 -4.02 -0.28 6.32
N TRP A 153 -4.79 -0.11 5.25
CA TRP A 153 -5.07 -1.20 4.32
C TRP A 153 -3.83 -1.64 3.55
N ASP A 154 -3.65 -2.94 3.44
CA ASP A 154 -2.67 -3.54 2.53
C ASP A 154 -3.22 -3.54 1.11
N THR A 155 -2.58 -2.78 0.24
CA THR A 155 -2.93 -2.65 -1.18
C THR A 155 -1.88 -3.25 -2.11
N SER A 156 -0.87 -3.93 -1.57
CA SER A 156 0.29 -4.45 -2.31
C SER A 156 -0.06 -5.46 -3.42
N ASP A 157 -1.24 -6.10 -3.33
CA ASP A 157 -1.74 -7.02 -4.34
C ASP A 157 -2.79 -6.40 -5.27
N VAL A 158 -3.17 -5.13 -5.06
CA VAL A 158 -4.26 -4.51 -5.83
C VAL A 158 -3.81 -4.16 -7.24
N GLU A 159 -4.52 -4.70 -8.24
CA GLU A 159 -4.32 -4.42 -9.66
C GLU A 159 -5.33 -3.37 -10.20
N SER A 160 -6.45 -3.14 -9.52
CA SER A 160 -7.49 -2.23 -10.02
C SER A 160 -8.10 -1.34 -8.94
N PHE A 161 -7.98 -0.02 -9.16
CA PHE A 161 -8.70 1.04 -8.46
C PHE A 161 -9.86 1.61 -9.29
N SER A 162 -10.32 0.91 -10.34
CA SER A 162 -11.37 1.43 -11.21
C SER A 162 -12.59 1.90 -10.41
N ARG A 163 -12.90 3.20 -10.48
CA ARG A 163 -14.05 3.83 -9.79
C ARG A 163 -14.08 3.69 -8.27
N ILE A 164 -12.95 3.44 -7.61
CA ILE A 164 -12.92 3.16 -6.17
C ILE A 164 -13.59 4.26 -5.35
N PHE A 165 -13.26 5.53 -5.62
CA PHE A 165 -13.85 6.71 -4.94
C PHE A 165 -14.74 7.55 -5.85
N ALA A 166 -15.25 6.98 -6.95
CA ALA A 166 -16.04 7.74 -7.90
C ALA A 166 -17.35 8.27 -7.26
N ASN A 167 -17.60 9.56 -7.44
CA ASN A 167 -18.76 10.30 -6.91
C ASN A 167 -18.81 10.34 -5.37
N THR A 168 -17.67 10.46 -4.68
CA THR A 168 -17.59 10.57 -3.22
C THR A 168 -16.99 11.91 -2.78
N ASP A 169 -17.11 12.19 -1.51
CA ASP A 169 -16.42 13.28 -0.80
C ASP A 169 -15.10 12.81 -0.15
N PHE A 170 -14.57 11.67 -0.59
CA PHE A 170 -13.35 11.08 -0.04
C PHE A 170 -12.18 12.06 -0.07
N ASN A 171 -11.54 12.25 1.09
CA ASN A 171 -10.34 13.07 1.24
C ASN A 171 -9.48 12.62 2.43
N GLN A 172 -9.30 11.30 2.63
CA GLN A 172 -8.43 10.78 3.68
C GLN A 172 -7.05 10.45 3.12
N ASP A 173 -6.05 10.41 4.02
CA ASP A 173 -4.69 10.05 3.68
C ASP A 173 -4.59 8.59 3.23
N ILE A 174 -4.07 8.41 2.02
CA ILE A 174 -3.77 7.12 1.38
C ILE A 174 -2.36 7.11 0.80
N SER A 175 -1.49 7.97 1.29
CA SER A 175 -0.10 8.09 0.83
C SER A 175 0.72 6.82 1.03
N ASN A 176 0.36 6.01 2.06
CA ASN A 176 1.02 4.74 2.38
C ASN A 176 0.53 3.54 1.56
N TRP A 177 -0.45 3.71 0.68
CA TRP A 177 -0.91 2.63 -0.16
C TRP A 177 0.17 2.19 -1.13
N ASP A 178 0.48 0.89 -1.16
CA ASP A 178 1.33 0.31 -2.19
C ASP A 178 0.53 0.19 -3.49
N THR A 179 0.99 0.87 -4.52
CA THR A 179 0.34 0.94 -5.83
C THR A 179 1.14 0.24 -6.93
N GLY A 180 2.23 -0.44 -6.55
CA GLY A 180 3.16 -1.03 -7.52
C GLY A 180 2.56 -2.08 -8.47
N LYS A 181 1.43 -2.71 -8.12
CA LYS A 181 0.72 -3.65 -9.00
C LYS A 181 -0.49 -3.06 -9.72
N VAL A 182 -0.82 -1.79 -9.49
CA VAL A 182 -2.01 -1.16 -10.08
C VAL A 182 -1.84 -0.96 -11.58
N LYS A 183 -2.76 -1.51 -12.35
CA LYS A 183 -2.84 -1.39 -13.83
C LYS A 183 -3.98 -0.46 -14.27
N ASN A 184 -5.03 -0.36 -13.45
CA ASN A 184 -6.25 0.32 -13.87
C ASN A 184 -6.72 1.36 -12.84
N MET A 185 -6.63 2.63 -13.21
CA MET A 185 -7.11 3.78 -12.45
C MET A 185 -8.34 4.46 -13.10
N TYR A 186 -9.07 3.75 -13.99
CA TYR A 186 -10.22 4.29 -14.68
C TYR A 186 -11.24 4.88 -13.71
N ASN A 187 -11.50 6.18 -13.81
CA ASN A 187 -12.45 6.90 -12.95
C ASN A 187 -12.15 6.82 -11.44
N ALA A 188 -10.92 6.52 -11.02
CA ALA A 188 -10.63 6.23 -9.60
C ALA A 188 -11.13 7.33 -8.65
N PHE A 189 -10.89 8.57 -9.01
CA PHE A 189 -11.32 9.78 -8.27
C PHE A 189 -12.31 10.65 -9.09
N GLN A 190 -12.99 10.06 -10.07
CA GLN A 190 -13.96 10.82 -10.85
C GLN A 190 -15.02 11.42 -9.93
N ASN A 191 -15.20 12.77 -10.03
CA ASN A 191 -16.17 13.48 -9.21
C ASN A 191 -15.96 13.29 -7.68
N ALA A 192 -14.71 13.07 -7.26
CA ALA A 192 -14.27 13.16 -5.88
C ALA A 192 -13.84 14.62 -5.61
N TRP A 193 -14.79 15.50 -5.44
CA TRP A 193 -14.63 16.97 -5.48
C TRP A 193 -13.79 17.53 -4.34
N GLU A 194 -13.75 16.84 -3.17
CA GLU A 194 -12.96 17.24 -2.00
C GLU A 194 -11.55 16.65 -2.00
N PHE A 195 -11.26 15.64 -2.87
CA PHE A 195 -10.00 14.92 -2.85
C PHE A 195 -8.82 15.83 -3.20
N ASN A 196 -7.88 15.93 -2.26
CA ASN A 196 -6.61 16.65 -2.43
C ASN A 196 -5.51 16.11 -1.50
N GLN A 197 -5.45 14.78 -1.29
CA GLN A 197 -4.39 14.16 -0.49
C GLN A 197 -3.14 13.92 -1.33
N ASP A 198 -1.99 13.94 -0.66
CA ASP A 198 -0.70 13.68 -1.30
C ASP A 198 -0.61 12.22 -1.76
N ILE A 199 -0.48 12.05 -3.06
CA ILE A 199 -0.29 10.78 -3.75
C ILE A 199 0.94 10.82 -4.67
N SER A 200 1.84 11.79 -4.45
CA SER A 200 3.08 11.95 -5.22
C SER A 200 3.98 10.72 -5.15
N GLY A 201 3.97 10.02 -4.02
CA GLY A 201 4.74 8.79 -3.77
C GLY A 201 4.19 7.52 -4.41
N TRP A 202 3.04 7.56 -5.08
CA TRP A 202 2.46 6.37 -5.70
C TRP A 202 3.32 5.85 -6.85
N ASN A 203 3.59 4.55 -6.86
CA ASN A 203 4.25 3.88 -7.98
C ASN A 203 3.23 3.62 -9.09
N THR A 204 3.39 4.31 -10.22
CA THR A 204 2.47 4.22 -11.36
C THR A 204 3.07 3.49 -12.57
N GLU A 205 4.24 2.84 -12.41
CA GLU A 205 4.98 2.23 -13.52
C GLU A 205 4.19 1.17 -14.31
N ASN A 206 3.25 0.47 -13.63
CA ASN A 206 2.42 -0.57 -14.22
C ASN A 206 1.03 -0.09 -14.65
N VAL A 207 0.71 1.20 -14.47
CA VAL A 207 -0.62 1.74 -14.83
C VAL A 207 -0.75 1.86 -16.34
N GLU A 208 -1.74 1.17 -16.89
CA GLU A 208 -2.07 1.16 -18.32
C GLU A 208 -3.23 2.11 -18.66
N ASN A 209 -4.18 2.28 -17.72
CA ASN A 209 -5.39 3.04 -17.94
C ASN A 209 -5.59 4.11 -16.86
N MET A 210 -5.46 5.38 -17.28
CA MET A 210 -5.70 6.57 -16.47
C MET A 210 -6.93 7.38 -16.95
N ARG A 211 -7.81 6.78 -17.76
CA ARG A 211 -8.99 7.49 -18.28
C ARG A 211 -9.86 8.05 -17.17
N GLN A 212 -10.13 9.36 -17.23
CA GLN A 212 -11.03 10.06 -16.31
C GLN A 212 -10.63 9.94 -14.82
N THR A 213 -9.38 9.67 -14.50
CA THR A 213 -8.94 9.43 -13.11
C THR A 213 -9.35 10.56 -12.18
N PHE A 214 -9.08 11.82 -12.55
CA PHE A 214 -9.42 13.01 -11.75
C PHE A 214 -10.51 13.88 -12.40
N ARG A 215 -11.27 13.33 -13.35
CA ARG A 215 -12.35 14.11 -13.96
C ARG A 215 -13.32 14.64 -12.89
N LEU A 216 -13.56 15.97 -12.86
CA LEU A 216 -14.40 16.64 -11.85
C LEU A 216 -13.86 16.54 -10.41
N ALA A 217 -12.60 16.19 -10.19
CA ALA A 217 -11.94 16.32 -8.89
C ALA A 217 -11.55 17.79 -8.67
N LYS A 218 -12.49 18.60 -8.21
CA LYS A 218 -12.41 20.06 -8.26
C LYS A 218 -11.30 20.67 -7.42
N LYS A 219 -11.00 20.06 -6.25
CA LYS A 219 -9.97 20.55 -5.31
C LYS A 219 -8.60 19.90 -5.51
N PHE A 220 -8.49 18.90 -6.40
CA PHE A 220 -7.25 18.18 -6.62
C PHE A 220 -6.18 19.10 -7.23
N ASN A 221 -5.05 19.26 -6.52
CA ASN A 221 -3.88 20.03 -6.97
C ASN A 221 -2.56 19.49 -6.38
N GLN A 222 -2.46 18.18 -6.16
CA GLN A 222 -1.21 17.59 -5.69
C GLN A 222 -0.22 17.39 -6.82
N ASP A 223 1.07 17.51 -6.48
CA ASP A 223 2.16 17.29 -7.44
C ASP A 223 2.25 15.80 -7.83
N ILE A 224 1.92 15.52 -9.07
CA ILE A 224 2.00 14.18 -9.67
C ILE A 224 3.00 14.15 -10.83
N SER A 225 3.85 15.17 -10.96
CA SER A 225 4.87 15.27 -12.03
C SER A 225 5.84 14.09 -12.02
N GLY A 226 6.10 13.51 -10.84
CA GLY A 226 6.97 12.35 -10.65
C GLY A 226 6.36 11.00 -11.06
N TRP A 227 5.10 10.93 -11.47
CA TRP A 227 4.48 9.67 -11.87
C TRP A 227 5.11 9.10 -13.14
N ASN A 228 5.40 7.80 -13.13
CA ASN A 228 5.86 7.09 -14.31
C ASN A 228 4.68 6.72 -15.20
N THR A 229 4.55 7.37 -16.35
CA THR A 229 3.44 7.20 -17.28
C THR A 229 3.80 6.36 -18.52
N SER A 230 4.97 5.75 -18.53
CA SER A 230 5.50 5.04 -19.71
C SER A 230 4.64 3.83 -20.17
N SER A 231 3.88 3.21 -19.27
CA SER A 231 2.97 2.08 -19.57
C SER A 231 1.55 2.52 -19.95
N VAL A 232 1.23 3.82 -19.81
CA VAL A 232 -0.14 4.29 -20.00
C VAL A 232 -0.50 4.36 -21.48
N ASN A 233 -1.67 3.83 -21.82
CA ASN A 233 -2.22 3.87 -23.18
C ASN A 233 -3.50 4.73 -23.33
N ASP A 234 -4.25 4.95 -22.23
CA ASP A 234 -5.49 5.73 -22.23
C ASP A 234 -5.49 6.81 -21.13
N MET A 235 -5.43 8.09 -21.53
CA MET A 235 -5.51 9.26 -20.67
C MET A 235 -6.71 10.15 -21.01
N ARG A 236 -7.76 9.63 -21.68
CA ARG A 236 -8.94 10.44 -22.05
C ARG A 236 -9.56 11.12 -20.84
N ALA A 237 -9.79 12.42 -20.95
CA ALA A 237 -10.43 13.25 -19.95
C ALA A 237 -9.81 13.13 -18.54
N PHE A 238 -8.49 12.89 -18.44
CA PHE A 238 -7.77 12.62 -17.20
C PHE A 238 -8.03 13.71 -16.14
N LEU A 239 -7.85 14.99 -16.51
CA LEU A 239 -8.06 16.17 -15.66
C LEU A 239 -9.29 16.99 -16.10
N LYS A 240 -10.18 16.39 -16.89
CA LYS A 240 -11.34 17.13 -17.40
C LYS A 240 -12.16 17.73 -16.27
N GLN A 241 -12.44 19.06 -16.36
CA GLN A 241 -13.26 19.81 -15.41
C GLN A 241 -12.67 19.81 -13.97
N THR A 242 -11.34 19.77 -13.83
CA THR A 242 -10.67 20.19 -12.59
C THR A 242 -10.68 21.73 -12.52
N GLU A 243 -10.81 22.29 -11.30
CA GLU A 243 -10.91 23.75 -11.15
C GLU A 243 -9.58 24.40 -10.79
N VAL A 244 -8.76 23.76 -9.93
CA VAL A 244 -7.58 24.35 -9.34
C VAL A 244 -6.26 23.65 -9.72
N PHE A 245 -6.31 22.56 -10.48
CA PHE A 245 -5.11 21.81 -10.85
C PHE A 245 -4.19 22.65 -11.75
N ASP A 246 -2.95 22.85 -11.31
CA ASP A 246 -1.94 23.71 -11.99
C ASP A 246 -0.51 23.15 -11.89
N GLN A 247 -0.35 21.83 -11.77
CA GLN A 247 0.96 21.20 -11.70
C GLN A 247 1.54 20.97 -13.10
N ASP A 248 2.87 21.02 -13.20
CA ASP A 248 3.59 20.82 -14.47
C ASP A 248 3.73 19.33 -14.80
N LEU A 249 3.04 18.89 -15.85
CA LEU A 249 3.07 17.51 -16.36
C LEU A 249 3.81 17.40 -17.70
N SER A 250 4.48 18.47 -18.16
CA SER A 250 5.18 18.50 -19.46
C SER A 250 6.29 17.45 -19.57
N GLY A 251 6.84 17.02 -18.42
CA GLY A 251 7.86 15.98 -18.33
C GLY A 251 7.35 14.53 -18.43
N TRP A 252 6.05 14.29 -18.51
CA TRP A 252 5.52 12.93 -18.57
C TRP A 252 5.87 12.22 -19.87
N ASN A 253 6.27 10.94 -19.77
CA ASN A 253 6.46 10.09 -20.94
C ASN A 253 5.10 9.59 -21.44
N VAL A 254 4.62 10.15 -22.54
CA VAL A 254 3.33 9.82 -23.16
C VAL A 254 3.46 9.13 -24.52
N THR A 255 4.64 8.58 -24.84
CA THR A 255 4.90 7.91 -26.13
C THR A 255 4.02 6.71 -26.37
N GLY A 256 3.57 6.01 -25.28
CA GLY A 256 2.63 4.89 -25.34
C GLY A 256 1.16 5.29 -25.43
N VAL A 257 0.84 6.57 -25.20
CA VAL A 257 -0.55 7.02 -25.12
C VAL A 257 -1.15 7.15 -26.51
N THR A 258 -2.18 6.34 -26.79
CA THR A 258 -2.93 6.37 -28.05
C THR A 258 -4.30 7.03 -27.93
N GLN A 259 -4.75 7.30 -26.71
CA GLN A 259 -6.06 7.87 -26.40
C GLN A 259 -5.93 8.99 -25.36
N CYS A 260 -5.99 10.25 -25.79
CA CYS A 260 -5.84 11.45 -24.92
C CYS A 260 -6.96 12.49 -25.08
N ALA A 261 -8.02 12.19 -25.83
CA ALA A 261 -9.08 13.15 -26.08
C ALA A 261 -9.63 13.79 -24.80
N GLN A 262 -9.80 15.13 -24.80
CA GLN A 262 -10.31 15.90 -23.68
C GLN A 262 -9.43 15.85 -22.41
N PHE A 263 -8.13 15.61 -22.51
CA PHE A 263 -7.20 15.43 -21.38
C PHE A 263 -7.40 16.49 -20.29
N ILE A 264 -7.42 17.78 -20.66
CA ILE A 264 -7.65 18.92 -19.76
C ILE A 264 -8.91 19.73 -20.11
N LEU A 265 -9.90 19.16 -20.82
CA LEU A 265 -11.07 19.93 -21.25
C LEU A 265 -11.78 20.59 -20.06
N ASN A 266 -11.88 21.95 -20.08
CA ASN A 266 -12.42 22.76 -18.99
C ASN A 266 -11.67 22.61 -17.65
N ALA A 267 -10.38 22.29 -17.65
CA ALA A 267 -9.48 22.46 -16.50
C ALA A 267 -9.13 23.95 -16.40
N LEU A 268 -9.65 24.65 -15.41
CA LEU A 268 -9.68 26.13 -15.41
C LEU A 268 -8.31 26.77 -15.15
N SER A 269 -7.44 26.12 -14.39
CA SER A 269 -6.13 26.66 -13.99
C SER A 269 -4.96 26.09 -14.79
N MET A 270 -5.15 25.00 -15.55
CA MET A 270 -4.10 24.32 -16.29
C MET A 270 -3.79 25.05 -17.60
N SER A 271 -2.53 25.43 -17.82
CA SER A 271 -2.06 26.01 -19.06
C SER A 271 -1.48 24.95 -20.03
N GLU A 272 -1.46 25.27 -21.33
CA GLU A 272 -1.02 24.33 -22.38
C GLU A 272 0.47 23.98 -22.29
N ASP A 273 1.31 24.86 -21.78
CA ASP A 273 2.75 24.64 -21.61
C ASP A 273 3.07 23.62 -20.50
N LYS A 274 2.12 23.32 -19.65
CA LYS A 274 2.23 22.35 -18.55
C LYS A 274 1.70 20.96 -18.88
N ILE A 275 1.12 20.74 -20.06
CA ILE A 275 0.64 19.43 -20.49
C ILE A 275 1.73 18.63 -21.21
N PRO A 276 1.65 17.28 -21.18
CA PRO A 276 2.57 16.44 -21.95
C PRO A 276 2.44 16.66 -23.45
N ASN A 277 3.53 16.48 -24.19
CA ASN A 277 3.50 16.51 -25.65
C ASN A 277 2.97 15.20 -26.23
N PHE A 278 1.68 15.13 -26.53
CA PHE A 278 1.04 13.96 -27.12
C PHE A 278 1.34 13.88 -28.64
N GLU A 279 2.17 12.94 -29.07
CA GLU A 279 2.52 12.73 -30.47
C GLU A 279 1.54 11.76 -31.19
N ASN A 280 0.98 10.80 -30.46
CA ASN A 280 0.20 9.69 -31.03
C ASN A 280 -1.32 9.83 -30.86
N CYS A 281 -1.80 10.94 -30.34
CA CYS A 281 -3.24 11.22 -30.21
C CYS A 281 -3.51 12.74 -30.23
N SER A 282 -4.72 13.11 -30.67
CA SER A 282 -5.16 14.51 -30.61
C SER A 282 -5.92 14.76 -29.32
N HIS A 283 -5.38 15.59 -28.45
CA HIS A 283 -6.10 16.15 -27.33
C HIS A 283 -6.84 17.39 -27.83
N ASN A 284 -8.06 17.24 -28.30
CA ASN A 284 -8.85 18.36 -28.75
C ASN A 284 -9.15 19.28 -27.57
N LEU A 285 -8.47 20.43 -27.56
CA LEU A 285 -8.86 21.63 -26.79
C LEU A 285 -10.07 22.28 -27.45
N GLU A 286 -11.14 21.54 -27.75
CA GLU A 286 -12.36 22.22 -28.15
C GLU A 286 -12.95 22.91 -26.91
N ASN A 287 -12.56 24.17 -26.75
CA ASN A 287 -13.39 25.18 -26.13
C ASN A 287 -14.66 25.27 -26.97
N SER A 288 -15.64 24.42 -26.72
CA SER A 288 -17.00 24.69 -27.20
C SER A 288 -17.59 25.84 -26.37
N SER A 289 -17.01 27.05 -26.56
CA SER A 289 -17.74 28.30 -26.39
C SER A 289 -18.52 28.51 -27.65
N SER A 290 -19.67 27.85 -27.79
CA SER A 290 -20.69 28.28 -28.73
C SER A 290 -22.04 27.71 -28.31
N ASN A 291 -22.80 28.67 -27.81
CA ASN A 291 -24.24 28.78 -27.62
C ASN A 291 -24.88 28.11 -26.42
#